data_8a272b9e478bcb9bae6e4be1280ebb5c
#
_entry.id   8a272b9e478bcb9bae6e4be1280ebb5c
#
_cell.length_a   1.000
_cell.length_b   1.000
_cell.length_c   1.000
_cell.angle_alpha   90.00
_cell.angle_beta   90.00
_cell.angle_gamma   90.00
#
_symmetry.space_group_name_H-M   'P 1'
#
loop_
_entity.id
_entity.type
_entity.pdbx_description
1 polymer ?
#
loop_
_entity_poly.entity_id
_entity_poly.type
_entity_poly.pdbx_seq_one_letter_code
_entity_poly.pdbx_strand_id
1 'polypeptide(L)'
;MNTLLKTILIFLISGPAAVFAEERAPYIYILGVAQDAGFPQAGCYKPHCMPGWNDPEKKINVTSLGLIDPTSKKKYIFEATPNFPEQLFLLEQEAPSDDFSLNGIFITHAHIGHYTGLMYLGREAIGAK
;
A
#
# COMPACT_ATOMS: atom_id res chain seq x y z
N MET A 1 50.94 39.00 44.71
CA MET A 1 50.69 38.90 43.25
C MET A 1 49.67 37.78 43.09
N ASN A 2 48.39 38.12 43.16
CA ASN A 2 47.28 37.13 43.18
C ASN A 2 46.58 37.14 41.80
N THR A 3 46.73 36.03 41.11
CA THR A 3 46.05 35.80 39.81
C THR A 3 44.68 35.14 40.12
N LEU A 4 43.60 35.91 39.99
CA LEU A 4 42.21 35.40 40.08
C LEU A 4 41.90 34.62 38.79
N LEU A 5 41.75 33.29 38.88
CA LEU A 5 41.26 32.45 37.82
C LEU A 5 39.74 32.52 37.76
N LYS A 6 39.21 33.23 36.76
CA LYS A 6 37.75 33.30 36.50
C LYS A 6 37.32 32.06 35.73
N THR A 7 36.68 31.10 36.42
CA THR A 7 36.04 29.94 35.79
C THR A 7 34.70 30.40 35.20
N ILE A 8 34.59 30.40 33.88
CA ILE A 8 33.30 30.64 33.18
C ILE A 8 32.59 29.29 33.07
N LEU A 9 31.49 29.16 33.82
CA LEU A 9 30.60 28.00 33.75
C LEU A 9 29.61 28.20 32.59
N ILE A 10 29.84 27.55 31.48
CA ILE A 10 28.90 27.53 30.33
C ILE A 10 27.80 26.54 30.64
N PHE A 11 26.60 27.01 30.98
CA PHE A 11 25.39 26.20 31.04
C PHE A 11 24.88 25.92 29.61
N LEU A 12 25.12 24.71 29.11
CA LEU A 12 24.47 24.20 27.91
C LEU A 12 23.01 23.87 28.25
N ILE A 13 22.10 24.77 27.86
CA ILE A 13 20.66 24.53 27.95
C ILE A 13 20.31 23.64 26.76
N SER A 14 20.34 22.34 26.95
CA SER A 14 19.73 21.37 26.04
C SER A 14 18.21 21.42 26.25
N GLY A 15 17.53 22.32 25.53
CA GLY A 15 16.07 22.28 25.41
C GLY A 15 15.64 21.00 24.69
N PRO A 16 14.45 20.44 25.03
CA PRO A 16 13.93 19.32 24.28
C PRO A 16 13.73 19.74 22.82
N ALA A 17 14.42 19.06 21.89
CA ALA A 17 14.14 19.20 20.48
C ALA A 17 12.72 18.69 20.26
N ALA A 18 11.79 19.58 19.98
CA ALA A 18 10.45 19.18 19.56
C ALA A 18 10.58 18.45 18.22
N VAL A 19 10.48 17.13 18.25
CA VAL A 19 10.34 16.31 17.04
C VAL A 19 8.95 16.61 16.51
N PHE A 20 8.84 17.54 15.55
CA PHE A 20 7.62 17.69 14.77
C PHE A 20 7.48 16.42 13.93
N ALA A 21 6.52 15.58 14.27
CA ALA A 21 6.11 14.49 13.40
C ALA A 21 5.61 15.14 12.09
N GLU A 22 6.28 14.88 11.00
CA GLU A 22 5.84 15.33 9.68
C GLU A 22 4.50 14.66 9.39
N GLU A 23 3.44 15.47 9.37
CA GLU A 23 2.09 15.00 9.09
C GLU A 23 2.04 14.59 7.61
N ARG A 24 2.14 13.29 7.34
CA ARG A 24 2.10 12.77 5.97
C ARG A 24 0.67 12.84 5.45
N ALA A 25 0.49 13.52 4.32
CA ALA A 25 -0.79 13.57 3.63
C ALA A 25 -1.21 12.18 3.13
N PRO A 26 -2.51 11.92 3.00
CA PRO A 26 -3.00 10.72 2.31
C PRO A 26 -2.42 10.60 0.91
N TYR A 27 -2.11 9.36 0.49
CA TYR A 27 -1.51 9.10 -0.80
C TYR A 27 -2.11 7.87 -1.48
N ILE A 28 -1.91 7.79 -2.79
CA ILE A 28 -2.34 6.67 -3.62
C ILE A 28 -1.14 5.75 -3.89
N TYR A 29 -1.35 4.45 -3.70
CA TYR A 29 -0.41 3.40 -4.03
C TYR A 29 -0.97 2.57 -5.18
N ILE A 30 -0.20 2.38 -6.26
CA ILE A 30 -0.66 1.67 -7.45
C ILE A 30 -0.47 0.17 -7.25
N LEU A 31 -1.58 -0.58 -7.26
CA LEU A 31 -1.59 -2.03 -7.05
C LEU A 31 -1.65 -2.83 -8.35
N GLY A 32 -2.01 -2.18 -9.45
CA GLY A 32 -2.05 -2.76 -10.78
C GLY A 32 -2.44 -1.75 -11.83
N VAL A 33 -2.06 -2.01 -13.09
CA VAL A 33 -2.26 -1.08 -14.22
C VAL A 33 -2.74 -1.77 -15.49
N ALA A 34 -2.91 -3.10 -15.49
CA ALA A 34 -3.45 -3.79 -16.64
C ALA A 34 -4.97 -3.60 -16.74
N GLN A 35 -5.51 -3.71 -17.95
CA GLN A 35 -6.96 -3.73 -18.15
C GLN A 35 -7.62 -4.95 -17.46
N ASP A 36 -8.93 -5.00 -17.42
CA ASP A 36 -9.81 -5.87 -16.63
C ASP A 36 -9.43 -7.35 -16.45
N ALA A 37 -8.66 -7.93 -17.33
CA ALA A 37 -8.27 -9.34 -17.24
C ALA A 37 -6.78 -9.56 -16.92
N GLY A 38 -6.03 -8.47 -16.64
CA GLY A 38 -4.61 -8.55 -16.34
C GLY A 38 -3.73 -8.81 -17.57
N PHE A 39 -2.45 -9.00 -17.34
CA PHE A 39 -1.52 -9.40 -18.39
C PHE A 39 -0.63 -10.57 -17.89
N PRO A 40 -0.53 -11.66 -18.67
CA PRO A 40 -1.27 -11.95 -19.91
C PRO A 40 -2.74 -12.30 -19.63
N GLN A 41 -3.63 -11.96 -20.57
CA GLN A 41 -5.03 -12.34 -20.48
C GLN A 41 -5.23 -13.83 -20.69
N ALA A 42 -6.22 -14.42 -20.02
CA ALA A 42 -6.64 -15.79 -20.26
C ALA A 42 -6.96 -16.02 -21.75
N GLY A 43 -6.40 -17.09 -22.32
CA GLY A 43 -6.58 -17.44 -23.74
C GLY A 43 -5.75 -16.63 -24.73
N CYS A 44 -4.98 -15.66 -24.30
CA CYS A 44 -4.03 -14.95 -25.17
C CYS A 44 -2.69 -15.69 -25.24
N TYR A 45 -2.47 -16.39 -26.35
CA TYR A 45 -1.22 -17.10 -26.66
C TYR A 45 -0.47 -16.46 -27.82
N LYS A 46 -0.74 -15.21 -28.13
CA LYS A 46 -0.06 -14.43 -29.17
C LYS A 46 1.36 -14.03 -28.73
N PRO A 47 2.27 -13.72 -29.68
CA PRO A 47 3.67 -13.39 -29.35
C PRO A 47 3.81 -12.31 -28.28
N HIS A 48 2.93 -11.29 -28.24
CA HIS A 48 2.99 -10.23 -27.24
C HIS A 48 2.49 -10.67 -25.84
N CYS A 49 1.75 -11.77 -25.73
CA CYS A 49 1.30 -12.31 -24.43
C CYS A 49 2.28 -13.34 -23.86
N MET A 50 3.06 -14.00 -24.72
CA MET A 50 3.98 -15.07 -24.30
C MET A 50 5.00 -14.65 -23.25
N PRO A 51 5.56 -13.44 -23.26
CA PRO A 51 6.46 -13.03 -22.19
C PRO A 51 5.87 -13.17 -20.79
N GLY A 52 4.60 -12.82 -20.57
CA GLY A 52 3.95 -12.95 -19.27
C GLY A 52 3.59 -14.40 -18.90
N TRP A 53 3.44 -15.31 -19.89
CA TRP A 53 3.26 -16.73 -19.61
C TRP A 53 4.57 -17.42 -19.23
N ASN A 54 5.67 -17.03 -19.86
CA ASN A 54 6.98 -17.64 -19.66
C ASN A 54 7.74 -17.10 -18.44
N ASP A 55 7.37 -15.90 -17.98
CA ASP A 55 8.08 -15.19 -16.93
C ASP A 55 7.09 -14.52 -15.97
N PRO A 56 6.96 -15.02 -14.73
CA PRO A 56 6.06 -14.46 -13.73
C PRO A 56 6.30 -12.97 -13.41
N GLU A 57 7.55 -12.49 -13.54
CA GLU A 57 7.90 -11.09 -13.27
C GLU A 57 7.33 -10.13 -14.32
N LYS A 58 6.95 -10.65 -15.47
CA LYS A 58 6.31 -9.88 -16.55
C LYS A 58 4.79 -9.84 -16.47
N LYS A 59 4.20 -10.50 -15.48
CA LYS A 59 2.77 -10.38 -15.23
C LYS A 59 2.44 -9.01 -14.68
N ILE A 60 1.30 -8.48 -15.11
CA ILE A 60 0.82 -7.18 -14.65
C ILE A 60 -0.57 -7.37 -14.06
N ASN A 61 -0.74 -6.96 -12.81
CA ASN A 61 -2.02 -7.02 -12.11
C ASN A 61 -3.05 -6.09 -12.77
N VAL A 62 -4.29 -6.49 -12.69
CA VAL A 62 -5.45 -5.67 -13.09
C VAL A 62 -5.45 -4.34 -12.34
N THR A 63 -5.91 -3.29 -12.98
CA THR A 63 -5.98 -1.93 -12.40
C THR A 63 -6.65 -1.95 -11.03
N SER A 64 -5.91 -1.50 -10.03
CA SER A 64 -6.37 -1.31 -8.67
C SER A 64 -5.48 -0.29 -7.96
N LEU A 65 -6.05 0.43 -7.00
CA LEU A 65 -5.37 1.45 -6.23
C LEU A 65 -5.57 1.21 -4.74
N GLY A 66 -4.52 1.45 -3.95
CA GLY A 66 -4.60 1.62 -2.52
C GLY A 66 -4.66 3.12 -2.18
N LEU A 67 -5.55 3.53 -1.30
CA LEU A 67 -5.51 4.84 -0.64
C LEU A 67 -5.06 4.62 0.80
N ILE A 68 -3.99 5.29 1.19
CA ILE A 68 -3.40 5.19 2.51
C ILE A 68 -3.45 6.55 3.18
N ASP A 69 -4.03 6.60 4.37
CA ASP A 69 -4.05 7.80 5.22
C ASP A 69 -3.19 7.55 6.46
N PRO A 70 -1.96 8.07 6.48
CA PRO A 70 -1.06 7.92 7.62
C PRO A 70 -1.54 8.59 8.90
N THR A 71 -2.35 9.63 8.77
CA THR A 71 -2.88 10.38 9.93
C THR A 71 -3.94 9.59 10.68
N SER A 72 -4.91 9.04 9.95
CA SER A 72 -5.98 8.23 10.56
C SER A 72 -5.62 6.75 10.70
N LYS A 73 -4.47 6.32 10.19
CA LYS A 73 -4.02 4.93 10.15
C LYS A 73 -5.02 4.00 9.44
N LYS A 74 -5.58 4.49 8.34
CA LYS A 74 -6.57 3.78 7.53
C LYS A 74 -6.04 3.55 6.14
N LYS A 75 -6.38 2.38 5.60
CA LYS A 75 -6.14 2.05 4.19
C LYS A 75 -7.43 1.60 3.53
N TYR A 76 -7.52 1.85 2.25
CA TYR A 76 -8.66 1.51 1.40
C TYR A 76 -8.15 0.92 0.10
N ILE A 77 -8.96 0.10 -0.54
CA ILE A 77 -8.62 -0.45 -1.87
C ILE A 77 -9.75 -0.12 -2.85
N PHE A 78 -9.38 0.29 -4.05
CA PHE A 78 -10.30 0.49 -5.15
C PHE A 78 -10.15 -0.70 -6.09
N GLU A 79 -11.24 -1.38 -6.36
CA GLU A 79 -11.39 -2.62 -7.08
C GLU A 79 -10.96 -3.87 -6.29
N ALA A 80 -11.80 -4.90 -6.37
CA ALA A 80 -11.46 -6.25 -5.94
C ALA A 80 -11.28 -7.13 -7.18
N THR A 81 -10.09 -7.07 -7.77
CA THR A 81 -9.80 -7.68 -9.06
C THR A 81 -9.51 -9.18 -8.95
N PRO A 82 -9.35 -9.93 -10.06
CA PRO A 82 -8.83 -11.31 -10.02
C PRO A 82 -7.47 -11.46 -9.33
N ASN A 83 -6.67 -10.38 -9.26
CA ASN A 83 -5.38 -10.36 -8.57
C ASN A 83 -5.50 -9.84 -7.12
N PHE A 84 -6.68 -9.85 -6.53
CA PHE A 84 -6.92 -9.30 -5.20
C PHE A 84 -5.97 -9.82 -4.11
N PRO A 85 -5.61 -11.11 -4.04
CA PRO A 85 -4.68 -11.61 -3.05
C PRO A 85 -3.30 -10.95 -3.14
N GLU A 86 -2.73 -10.83 -4.34
CA GLU A 86 -1.44 -10.21 -4.58
C GLU A 86 -1.50 -8.70 -4.31
N GLN A 87 -2.58 -8.06 -4.69
CA GLN A 87 -2.80 -6.62 -4.49
C GLN A 87 -2.97 -6.29 -3.01
N LEU A 88 -3.69 -7.12 -2.27
CA LEU A 88 -3.83 -6.98 -0.83
C LEU A 88 -2.49 -7.17 -0.12
N PHE A 89 -1.67 -8.12 -0.59
CA PHE A 89 -0.32 -8.33 -0.06
C PHE A 89 0.60 -7.14 -0.34
N LEU A 90 0.57 -6.56 -1.54
CA LEU A 90 1.31 -5.34 -1.87
C LEU A 90 0.90 -4.17 -0.97
N LEU A 91 -0.40 -4.01 -0.74
CA LEU A 91 -0.92 -2.98 0.16
C LEU A 91 -0.51 -3.24 1.62
N GLU A 92 -0.41 -4.52 2.02
CA GLU A 92 0.07 -4.90 3.35
C GLU A 92 1.56 -4.59 3.53
N GLN A 93 2.37 -4.76 2.51
CA GLN A 93 3.78 -4.39 2.56
C GLN A 93 3.99 -2.87 2.66
N GLU A 94 3.14 -2.09 2.01
CA GLU A 94 3.20 -0.63 2.02
C GLU A 94 2.64 -0.03 3.31
N ALA A 95 1.53 -0.57 3.79
CA ALA A 95 0.83 -0.12 5.00
C ALA A 95 0.45 -1.33 5.87
N PRO A 96 1.36 -1.84 6.71
CA PRO A 96 1.18 -3.06 7.49
C PRO A 96 -0.04 -3.01 8.43
N SER A 97 -0.74 -4.12 8.60
CA SER A 97 -1.97 -4.22 9.42
C SER A 97 -1.71 -4.05 10.91
N ASP A 98 -0.48 -4.16 11.38
CA ASP A 98 -0.10 -3.80 12.74
C ASP A 98 -0.24 -2.30 13.02
N ASP A 99 -0.20 -1.48 11.97
CA ASP A 99 -0.25 -0.02 12.04
C ASP A 99 -1.50 0.56 11.36
N PHE A 100 -1.99 -0.09 10.29
CA PHE A 100 -3.08 0.40 9.46
C PHE A 100 -4.25 -0.60 9.40
N SER A 101 -5.47 -0.09 9.51
CA SER A 101 -6.68 -0.91 9.30
C SER A 101 -7.21 -0.77 7.87
N LEU A 102 -7.57 -1.89 7.24
CA LEU A 102 -8.32 -1.87 5.98
C LEU A 102 -9.78 -1.50 6.26
N ASN A 103 -10.18 -0.30 5.86
CA ASN A 103 -11.47 0.29 6.21
C ASN A 103 -12.54 0.19 5.12
N GLY A 104 -12.17 -0.19 3.91
CA GLY A 104 -13.14 -0.34 2.85
C GLY A 104 -12.55 -0.77 1.52
N ILE A 105 -13.43 -1.35 0.72
CA ILE A 105 -13.18 -1.73 -0.68
C ILE A 105 -14.24 -1.03 -1.51
N PHE A 106 -13.82 -0.28 -2.51
CA PHE A 106 -14.69 0.47 -3.40
C PHE A 106 -14.69 -0.14 -4.79
N ILE A 107 -15.84 -0.57 -5.25
CA ILE A 107 -16.03 -1.10 -6.60
C ILE A 107 -16.59 0.01 -7.49
N THR A 108 -15.92 0.30 -8.61
CA THR A 108 -16.35 1.38 -9.49
C THR A 108 -17.54 0.96 -10.34
N HIS A 109 -17.57 -0.28 -10.81
CA HIS A 109 -18.66 -0.78 -11.65
C HIS A 109 -18.72 -2.32 -11.68
N ALA A 110 -19.77 -2.86 -12.25
CA ALA A 110 -20.14 -4.28 -12.19
C ALA A 110 -19.55 -5.13 -13.35
N HIS A 111 -18.39 -4.78 -13.90
CA HIS A 111 -17.64 -5.73 -14.73
C HIS A 111 -16.87 -6.71 -13.82
N ILE A 112 -16.87 -7.98 -14.20
CA ILE A 112 -16.35 -9.06 -13.35
C ILE A 112 -14.89 -8.87 -12.94
N GLY A 113 -14.08 -8.24 -13.77
CA GLY A 113 -12.69 -7.90 -13.48
C GLY A 113 -12.49 -6.91 -12.32
N HIS A 114 -13.55 -6.23 -11.87
CA HIS A 114 -13.49 -5.22 -10.80
C HIS A 114 -14.02 -5.71 -9.46
N TYR A 115 -14.77 -6.83 -9.42
CA TYR A 115 -15.37 -7.30 -8.17
C TYR A 115 -15.15 -8.79 -7.86
N THR A 116 -14.66 -9.59 -8.80
CA THR A 116 -14.55 -11.04 -8.60
C THR A 116 -13.61 -11.42 -7.45
N GLY A 117 -12.66 -10.56 -7.11
CA GLY A 117 -11.76 -10.73 -5.97
C GLY A 117 -12.47 -10.68 -4.61
N LEU A 118 -13.72 -10.20 -4.55
CA LEU A 118 -14.53 -10.28 -3.33
C LEU A 118 -14.73 -11.72 -2.83
N MET A 119 -14.57 -12.71 -3.69
CA MET A 119 -14.61 -14.14 -3.30
C MET A 119 -13.57 -14.47 -2.22
N TYR A 120 -12.45 -13.78 -2.19
CA TYR A 120 -11.39 -13.99 -1.19
C TYR A 120 -11.72 -13.42 0.20
N LEU A 121 -12.82 -12.69 0.34
CA LEU A 121 -13.29 -12.16 1.62
C LEU A 121 -14.19 -13.16 2.38
N GLY A 122 -14.59 -14.24 1.73
CA GLY A 122 -15.47 -15.23 2.28
C GLY A 122 -14.89 -15.95 3.51
N ARG A 123 -15.76 -16.70 4.18
CA ARG A 123 -15.43 -17.46 5.41
C ARG A 123 -14.35 -18.50 5.17
N GLU A 124 -14.27 -19.05 3.96
CA GLU A 124 -13.31 -20.05 3.51
C GLU A 124 -11.91 -19.47 3.25
N ALA A 125 -11.79 -18.14 3.20
CA ALA A 125 -10.54 -17.43 3.02
C ALA A 125 -10.21 -16.60 4.27
N ILE A 126 -10.40 -15.27 4.25
CA ILE A 126 -10.03 -14.40 5.38
C ILE A 126 -11.18 -14.19 6.38
N GLY A 127 -12.39 -14.64 6.08
CA GLY A 127 -13.54 -14.52 6.97
C GLY A 127 -13.89 -13.09 7.35
N ALA A 128 -13.79 -12.14 6.41
CA ALA A 128 -14.08 -10.72 6.64
C ALA A 128 -15.52 -10.54 7.14
N LYS A 129 -15.70 -9.60 8.08
CA LYS A 129 -16.99 -9.28 8.72
C LYS A 129 -17.51 -7.94 8.21
#